data_8d098e9f38159617e88e4d3e635cc0db
#
_entry.id   8d098e9f38159617e88e4d3e635cc0db
#
_cell.length_a   1.000
_cell.length_b   1.000
_cell.length_c   1.000
_cell.angle_alpha   90.00
_cell.angle_beta   90.00
_cell.angle_gamma   90.00
#
_symmetry.space_group_name_H-M   'P 1'
#
loop_
_entity.id
_entity.type
_entity.pdbx_description
1 polymer ?
#
loop_
_entity_poly.entity_id
_entity_poly.type
_entity_poly.pdbx_seq_one_letter_code
_entity_poly.pdbx_strand_id
1 'polypeptide(L)'
;NKYLDQPSEKKGTILFVHGSSMASQPTFDLHVEGRPFSSAMNYFAVLGYDTWCVDMEGYGRSSKHRDITCDIANGADDLTAATAYIQEYSGASPMHMYGISSGALRAAAFTERHPERVARLALDAFVWTGEGSPTLADRSKKLPEFRASTRRPIDYAFVQSIFNRDHPDCVEPKVVDAFAKAICALDDSMPNGTYIDMCSKLPLVNPEKISVPTII
;
A
#
# COMPACT_ATOMS: atom_id res chain seq x y z
N ASN A 1 7.94 11.19 6.28
CA ASN A 1 7.21 12.16 5.44
C ASN A 1 8.16 12.98 4.58
N LYS A 2 7.61 13.63 3.56
CA LYS A 2 8.32 14.61 2.73
C LYS A 2 7.46 15.83 2.50
N TYR A 3 8.12 16.97 2.60
CA TYR A 3 7.53 18.26 2.33
C TYR A 3 8.64 19.23 1.92
N LEU A 4 8.44 20.00 0.88
CA LEU A 4 9.40 21.01 0.47
C LEU A 4 9.10 22.33 1.19
N ASP A 5 10.11 22.84 1.88
CA ASP A 5 10.08 24.13 2.60
C ASP A 5 9.98 25.33 1.62
N GLN A 6 8.92 25.39 0.87
CA GLN A 6 8.48 26.63 0.24
C GLN A 6 6.96 26.62 0.09
N PRO A 7 6.23 26.80 1.16
CA PRO A 7 4.79 26.83 1.08
C PRO A 7 4.34 28.25 0.77
N SER A 8 4.28 28.61 -0.47
CA SER A 8 3.32 29.66 -0.74
C SER A 8 1.89 29.20 -0.41
N GLU A 9 1.59 27.89 -0.52
CA GLU A 9 0.31 27.32 -0.07
C GLU A 9 0.43 25.80 0.03
N LYS A 10 0.35 25.24 1.25
CA LYS A 10 0.20 23.80 1.47
C LYS A 10 -1.16 23.34 0.96
N LYS A 11 -1.19 22.47 -0.07
CA LYS A 11 -2.41 22.01 -0.72
C LYS A 11 -3.14 20.91 0.04
N GLY A 12 -2.52 20.35 1.06
CA GLY A 12 -3.06 19.25 1.87
C GLY A 12 -2.01 18.20 2.18
N THR A 13 -2.47 17.12 2.79
CA THR A 13 -1.64 15.97 3.17
C THR A 13 -2.11 14.74 2.40
N ILE A 14 -1.17 13.95 1.90
CA ILE A 14 -1.43 12.67 1.22
C ILE A 14 -0.78 11.54 2.02
N LEU A 15 -1.57 10.53 2.37
CA LEU A 15 -1.10 9.28 2.96
C LEU A 15 -1.15 8.17 1.91
N PHE A 16 0.01 7.58 1.62
CA PHE A 16 0.17 6.46 0.69
C PHE A 16 0.13 5.11 1.42
N VAL A 17 -0.66 4.17 0.92
CA VAL A 17 -0.96 2.86 1.52
C VAL A 17 -0.55 1.75 0.57
N HIS A 18 0.48 0.98 0.94
CA HIS A 18 1.09 -0.04 0.09
C HIS A 18 0.29 -1.34 -0.02
N GLY A 19 0.60 -2.13 -1.05
CA GLY A 19 0.00 -3.43 -1.33
C GLY A 19 0.59 -4.60 -0.52
N SER A 20 0.28 -5.84 -0.94
CA SER A 20 0.55 -7.08 -0.19
C SER A 20 2.00 -7.58 -0.24
N SER A 21 2.80 -7.12 -1.17
CA SER A 21 4.10 -7.76 -1.47
C SER A 21 5.29 -6.81 -1.37
N MET A 22 5.09 -5.63 -0.79
CA MET A 22 6.10 -4.59 -0.76
C MET A 22 5.88 -3.61 0.38
N ALA A 23 6.96 -3.14 1.00
CA ALA A 23 6.93 -2.06 1.98
C ALA A 23 6.63 -0.71 1.31
N SER A 24 6.19 0.28 2.07
CA SER A 24 5.72 1.56 1.54
C SER A 24 6.83 2.42 0.94
N GLN A 25 7.98 2.48 1.61
CA GLN A 25 9.07 3.36 1.16
C GLN A 25 9.59 2.96 -0.23
N PRO A 26 9.92 1.70 -0.55
CA PRO A 26 10.27 1.32 -1.91
C PRO A 26 9.14 1.55 -2.92
N THR A 27 7.88 1.43 -2.50
CA THR A 27 6.73 1.60 -3.39
C THR A 27 6.50 3.06 -3.78
N PHE A 28 6.60 3.98 -2.82
CA PHE A 28 6.19 5.37 -3.04
C PHE A 28 7.34 6.36 -3.02
N ASP A 29 8.50 5.94 -2.54
CA ASP A 29 9.70 6.77 -2.40
C ASP A 29 10.94 6.09 -2.97
N LEU A 30 10.81 5.41 -4.09
CA LEU A 30 11.93 4.79 -4.79
C LEU A 30 12.79 5.86 -5.47
N HIS A 31 14.09 5.81 -5.22
CA HIS A 31 15.07 6.63 -5.92
C HIS A 31 15.84 5.79 -6.94
N VAL A 32 15.75 6.18 -8.20
CA VAL A 32 16.46 5.53 -9.31
C VAL A 32 17.38 6.55 -9.95
N GLU A 33 18.67 6.22 -10.06
CA GLU A 33 19.66 7.09 -10.67
C GLU A 33 19.26 7.50 -12.10
N GLY A 34 19.36 8.81 -12.39
CA GLY A 34 18.95 9.39 -13.66
C GLY A 34 17.44 9.50 -13.87
N ARG A 35 16.61 9.23 -12.83
CA ARG A 35 15.15 9.39 -12.87
C ARG A 35 14.65 10.29 -11.75
N PRO A 36 14.58 11.60 -11.97
CA PRO A 36 14.23 12.58 -10.92
C PRO A 36 12.83 12.40 -10.34
N PHE A 37 11.90 11.78 -11.08
CA PHE A 37 10.51 11.57 -10.64
C PHE A 37 10.17 10.09 -10.39
N SER A 38 11.14 9.28 -10.01
CA SER A 38 10.89 7.89 -9.61
C SER A 38 10.16 7.76 -8.26
N SER A 39 10.18 8.81 -7.43
CA SER A 39 9.45 8.88 -6.17
C SER A 39 8.12 9.62 -6.34
N ALA A 40 7.02 8.92 -6.13
CA ALA A 40 5.68 9.54 -6.08
C ALA A 40 5.59 10.56 -4.93
N MET A 41 6.19 10.27 -3.78
CA MET A 41 6.22 11.19 -2.65
C MET A 41 6.93 12.50 -3.00
N ASN A 42 8.08 12.44 -3.67
CA ASN A 42 8.78 13.65 -4.14
C ASN A 42 7.94 14.43 -5.16
N TYR A 43 7.33 13.73 -6.11
CA TYR A 43 6.51 14.37 -7.12
C TYR A 43 5.39 15.20 -6.48
N PHE A 44 4.63 14.63 -5.57
CA PHE A 44 3.54 15.35 -4.90
C PHE A 44 4.05 16.40 -3.90
N ALA A 45 5.22 16.18 -3.27
CA ALA A 45 5.83 17.19 -2.42
C ALA A 45 6.22 18.45 -3.21
N VAL A 46 6.79 18.29 -4.41
CA VAL A 46 7.07 19.43 -5.33
C VAL A 46 5.79 20.18 -5.72
N LEU A 47 4.66 19.48 -5.80
CA LEU A 47 3.36 20.10 -6.09
C LEU A 47 2.73 20.80 -4.87
N GLY A 48 3.37 20.78 -3.69
CA GLY A 48 2.91 21.45 -2.46
C GLY A 48 2.09 20.60 -1.51
N TYR A 49 2.12 19.27 -1.66
CA TYR A 49 1.50 18.36 -0.70
C TYR A 49 2.50 17.89 0.36
N ASP A 50 2.04 17.76 1.60
CA ASP A 50 2.76 17.02 2.63
C ASP A 50 2.50 15.52 2.43
N THR A 51 3.54 14.76 2.06
CA THR A 51 3.40 13.36 1.67
C THR A 51 3.92 12.42 2.74
N TRP A 52 3.10 11.44 3.08
CA TRP A 52 3.35 10.43 4.09
C TRP A 52 3.18 9.03 3.50
N CYS A 53 3.97 8.09 3.97
CA CYS A 53 3.72 6.68 3.76
C CYS A 53 3.94 5.93 5.08
N VAL A 54 3.29 4.79 5.24
CA VAL A 54 3.39 3.95 6.43
C VAL A 54 3.63 2.50 6.00
N ASP A 55 4.62 1.86 6.62
CA ASP A 55 4.74 0.41 6.53
C ASP A 55 3.71 -0.21 7.47
N MET A 56 2.79 -1.01 6.92
CA MET A 56 1.83 -1.76 7.72
C MET A 56 2.59 -2.77 8.59
N GLU A 57 1.98 -3.19 9.69
CA GLU A 57 2.56 -4.25 10.50
C GLU A 57 2.94 -5.47 9.67
N GLY A 58 4.11 -6.03 9.94
CA GLY A 58 4.67 -7.14 9.19
C GLY A 58 5.50 -6.76 7.97
N TYR A 59 5.61 -5.47 7.63
CA TYR A 59 6.34 -4.96 6.46
C TYR A 59 7.40 -3.93 6.84
N GLY A 60 8.45 -3.84 6.04
CA GLY A 60 9.44 -2.77 6.07
C GLY A 60 10.05 -2.56 7.45
N ARG A 61 9.92 -1.35 7.97
CA ARG A 61 10.43 -0.94 9.28
C ARG A 61 9.45 -1.12 10.43
N SER A 62 8.22 -1.53 10.14
CA SER A 62 7.20 -1.80 11.17
C SER A 62 7.45 -3.14 11.86
N SER A 63 6.82 -3.34 13.02
CA SER A 63 6.95 -4.56 13.82
C SER A 63 6.60 -5.81 13.01
N LYS A 64 7.38 -6.88 13.19
CA LYS A 64 7.21 -8.20 12.55
C LYS A 64 7.14 -9.34 13.58
N HIS A 65 7.01 -8.98 14.87
CA HIS A 65 7.22 -9.93 15.97
C HIS A 65 5.95 -10.64 16.43
N ARG A 66 4.77 -10.16 16.04
CA ARG A 66 3.53 -10.86 16.34
C ARG A 66 3.33 -12.02 15.37
N ASP A 67 2.94 -13.16 15.87
CA ASP A 67 2.59 -14.33 15.03
C ASP A 67 1.17 -14.22 14.51
N ILE A 68 0.92 -13.22 13.66
CA ILE A 68 -0.36 -12.94 13.03
C ILE A 68 -0.18 -12.79 11.51
N THR A 69 -1.26 -12.98 10.79
CA THR A 69 -1.24 -12.90 9.32
C THR A 69 -1.27 -11.48 8.76
N CYS A 70 -1.50 -10.45 9.58
CA CYS A 70 -1.63 -9.04 9.17
C CYS A 70 -2.61 -8.86 8.01
N ASP A 71 -3.87 -9.10 8.26
CA ASP A 71 -4.96 -9.05 7.29
C ASP A 71 -5.40 -7.60 6.93
N ILE A 72 -6.47 -7.45 6.17
CA ILE A 72 -6.98 -6.12 5.78
C ILE A 72 -7.48 -5.35 7.00
N ALA A 73 -8.10 -6.00 7.96
CA ALA A 73 -8.60 -5.35 9.18
C ALA A 73 -7.44 -4.81 10.05
N ASN A 74 -6.36 -5.58 10.21
CA ASN A 74 -5.13 -5.09 10.86
C ASN A 74 -4.57 -3.85 10.15
N GLY A 75 -4.55 -3.84 8.82
CA GLY A 75 -4.08 -2.67 8.09
C GLY A 75 -4.97 -1.43 8.28
N ALA A 76 -6.28 -1.60 8.48
CA ALA A 76 -7.16 -0.49 8.84
C ALA A 76 -6.88 0.02 10.28
N ASP A 77 -6.50 -0.87 11.20
CA ASP A 77 -6.07 -0.47 12.56
C ASP A 77 -4.73 0.28 12.52
N ASP A 78 -3.77 -0.18 11.69
CA ASP A 78 -2.51 0.53 11.45
C ASP A 78 -2.75 1.94 10.91
N LEU A 79 -3.69 2.10 9.96
CA LEU A 79 -4.08 3.41 9.44
C LEU A 79 -4.75 4.29 10.49
N THR A 80 -5.49 3.70 11.43
CA THR A 80 -6.09 4.44 12.55
C THR A 80 -4.98 5.05 13.42
N ALA A 81 -3.94 4.29 13.74
CA ALA A 81 -2.79 4.78 14.50
C ALA A 81 -1.96 5.79 13.70
N ALA A 82 -1.67 5.49 12.43
CA ALA A 82 -0.87 6.36 11.57
C ALA A 82 -1.53 7.73 11.34
N THR A 83 -2.85 7.75 11.08
CA THR A 83 -3.57 9.02 10.87
C THR A 83 -3.65 9.84 12.14
N ALA A 84 -3.80 9.22 13.31
CA ALA A 84 -3.74 9.91 14.60
C ALA A 84 -2.37 10.56 14.83
N TYR A 85 -1.29 9.82 14.57
CA TYR A 85 0.08 10.35 14.65
C TYR A 85 0.32 11.53 13.69
N ILE A 86 -0.10 11.39 12.42
CA ILE A 86 0.05 12.46 11.42
C ILE A 86 -0.72 13.70 11.85
N GLN A 87 -1.92 13.55 12.38
CA GLN A 87 -2.74 14.65 12.89
C GLN A 87 -2.05 15.36 14.07
N GLU A 88 -1.54 14.60 15.03
CA GLU A 88 -0.81 15.14 16.18
C GLU A 88 0.45 15.88 15.76
N TYR A 89 1.24 15.28 14.84
CA TYR A 89 2.53 15.82 14.41
C TYR A 89 2.40 17.05 13.50
N SER A 90 1.47 17.03 12.53
CA SER A 90 1.37 18.04 11.45
C SER A 90 0.09 18.88 11.49
N GLY A 91 -0.84 18.57 12.37
CA GLY A 91 -2.16 19.18 12.40
C GLY A 91 -3.07 18.79 11.22
N ALA A 92 -2.65 17.86 10.39
CA ALA A 92 -3.37 17.48 9.16
C ALA A 92 -4.55 16.57 9.45
N SER A 93 -5.76 17.05 9.23
CA SER A 93 -7.01 16.27 9.21
C SER A 93 -8.13 17.12 8.62
N PRO A 94 -8.98 16.60 7.69
CA PRO A 94 -8.83 15.32 7.01
C PRO A 94 -7.69 15.31 5.98
N MET A 95 -7.22 14.12 5.59
CA MET A 95 -6.14 13.96 4.61
C MET A 95 -6.59 13.20 3.36
N HIS A 96 -5.90 13.39 2.26
CA HIS A 96 -6.07 12.56 1.06
C HIS A 96 -5.43 11.20 1.30
N MET A 97 -6.07 10.12 0.82
CA MET A 97 -5.55 8.77 0.96
C MET A 97 -5.46 8.12 -0.42
N TYR A 98 -4.30 7.54 -0.71
CA TYR A 98 -4.06 6.74 -1.90
C TYR A 98 -3.67 5.32 -1.48
N GLY A 99 -4.43 4.34 -1.91
CA GLY A 99 -4.13 2.93 -1.67
C GLY A 99 -3.97 2.15 -2.97
N ILE A 100 -2.96 1.26 -3.02
CA ILE A 100 -2.74 0.39 -4.18
C ILE A 100 -2.97 -1.08 -3.83
N SER A 101 -3.70 -1.82 -4.66
CA SER A 101 -3.96 -3.26 -4.51
C SER A 101 -4.61 -3.57 -3.15
N SER A 102 -4.04 -4.43 -2.31
CA SER A 102 -4.54 -4.62 -0.94
C SER A 102 -4.45 -3.37 -0.07
N GLY A 103 -3.59 -2.42 -0.42
CA GLY A 103 -3.57 -1.08 0.20
C GLY A 103 -4.85 -0.30 -0.11
N ALA A 104 -5.44 -0.48 -1.29
CA ALA A 104 -6.74 0.09 -1.62
C ALA A 104 -7.86 -0.50 -0.74
N LEU A 105 -7.82 -1.81 -0.47
CA LEU A 105 -8.76 -2.44 0.46
C LEU A 105 -8.59 -1.92 1.90
N ARG A 106 -7.34 -1.77 2.37
CA ARG A 106 -7.05 -1.21 3.70
C ARG A 106 -7.52 0.23 3.83
N ALA A 107 -7.23 1.06 2.81
CA ALA A 107 -7.65 2.45 2.77
C ALA A 107 -9.18 2.60 2.73
N ALA A 108 -9.88 1.77 1.96
CA ALA A 108 -11.32 1.75 1.90
C ALA A 108 -11.95 1.26 3.22
N ALA A 109 -11.44 0.17 3.80
CA ALA A 109 -11.90 -0.35 5.10
C ALA A 109 -11.66 0.65 6.24
N PHE A 110 -10.55 1.38 6.21
CA PHE A 110 -10.30 2.49 7.13
C PHE A 110 -11.31 3.62 6.92
N THR A 111 -11.57 4.01 5.67
CA THR A 111 -12.50 5.09 5.33
C THR A 111 -13.93 4.78 5.76
N GLU A 112 -14.38 3.52 5.68
CA GLU A 112 -15.67 3.12 6.26
C GLU A 112 -15.78 3.40 7.76
N ARG A 113 -14.67 3.25 8.48
CA ARG A 113 -14.63 3.41 9.94
C ARG A 113 -14.45 4.86 10.37
N HIS A 114 -13.70 5.63 9.57
CA HIS A 114 -13.23 6.98 9.88
C HIS A 114 -13.38 7.94 8.70
N PRO A 115 -14.58 8.11 8.13
CA PRO A 115 -14.78 8.98 6.97
C PRO A 115 -14.40 10.44 7.28
N GLU A 116 -14.50 10.87 8.51
CA GLU A 116 -14.14 12.21 8.98
C GLU A 116 -12.63 12.51 8.88
N ARG A 117 -11.79 11.47 8.77
CA ARG A 117 -10.33 11.63 8.63
C ARG A 117 -9.86 11.63 7.18
N VAL A 118 -10.75 11.37 6.23
CA VAL A 118 -10.42 11.22 4.81
C VAL A 118 -11.08 12.33 3.98
N ALA A 119 -10.26 13.17 3.34
CA ALA A 119 -10.75 14.24 2.49
C ALA A 119 -11.13 13.74 1.08
N ARG A 120 -10.32 12.87 0.52
CA ARG A 120 -10.52 12.18 -0.77
C ARG A 120 -9.82 10.84 -0.75
N LEU A 121 -10.38 9.86 -1.46
CA LEU A 121 -9.87 8.50 -1.53
C LEU A 121 -9.54 8.14 -2.99
N ALA A 122 -8.33 7.63 -3.23
CA ALA A 122 -7.94 7.04 -4.50
C ALA A 122 -7.61 5.56 -4.30
N LEU A 123 -8.27 4.69 -5.05
CA LEU A 123 -8.18 3.22 -4.94
C LEU A 123 -7.61 2.66 -6.24
N ASP A 124 -6.29 2.48 -6.29
CA ASP A 124 -5.60 1.95 -7.44
C ASP A 124 -5.55 0.42 -7.39
N ALA A 125 -5.82 -0.24 -8.53
CA ALA A 125 -5.90 -1.70 -8.64
C ALA A 125 -6.80 -2.32 -7.55
N PHE A 126 -7.92 -1.67 -7.28
CA PHE A 126 -8.90 -2.10 -6.27
C PHE A 126 -9.65 -3.35 -6.72
N VAL A 127 -9.87 -4.26 -5.79
CA VAL A 127 -10.72 -5.43 -5.99
C VAL A 127 -11.90 -5.39 -5.02
N TRP A 128 -13.11 -5.43 -5.54
CA TRP A 128 -14.32 -5.48 -4.72
C TRP A 128 -14.79 -6.91 -4.48
N THR A 129 -15.33 -7.58 -5.48
CA THR A 129 -15.80 -8.97 -5.37
C THR A 129 -14.75 -9.98 -5.81
N GLY A 130 -13.84 -9.58 -6.72
CA GLY A 130 -12.86 -10.46 -7.34
C GLY A 130 -13.45 -11.45 -8.36
N GLU A 131 -14.75 -11.36 -8.64
CA GLU A 131 -15.40 -12.22 -9.62
C GLU A 131 -14.77 -12.06 -11.01
N GLY A 132 -14.47 -13.16 -11.68
CA GLY A 132 -13.84 -13.16 -12.99
C GLY A 132 -12.33 -12.82 -12.99
N SER A 133 -11.70 -12.59 -11.84
CA SER A 133 -10.26 -12.29 -11.77
C SER A 133 -9.40 -13.56 -11.94
N PRO A 134 -8.64 -13.71 -13.06
CA PRO A 134 -7.76 -14.86 -13.24
C PRO A 134 -6.64 -14.88 -12.19
N THR A 135 -6.12 -13.72 -11.80
CA THR A 135 -5.09 -13.59 -10.77
C THR A 135 -5.56 -14.12 -9.40
N LEU A 136 -6.81 -13.81 -9.01
CA LEU A 136 -7.36 -14.32 -7.76
C LEU A 136 -7.70 -15.82 -7.86
N ALA A 137 -8.19 -16.28 -9.00
CA ALA A 137 -8.43 -17.70 -9.23
C ALA A 137 -7.15 -18.53 -9.07
N ASP A 138 -6.04 -18.08 -9.68
CA ASP A 138 -4.75 -18.76 -9.54
C ASP A 138 -4.18 -18.67 -8.11
N ARG A 139 -4.30 -17.52 -7.47
CA ARG A 139 -3.85 -17.33 -6.09
C ARG A 139 -4.65 -18.19 -5.10
N SER A 140 -5.95 -18.38 -5.35
CA SER A 140 -6.83 -19.18 -4.50
C SER A 140 -6.45 -20.66 -4.47
N LYS A 141 -5.78 -21.18 -5.50
CA LYS A 141 -5.23 -22.54 -5.52
C LYS A 141 -4.19 -22.76 -4.42
N LYS A 142 -3.51 -21.69 -4.00
CA LYS A 142 -2.50 -21.70 -2.93
C LYS A 142 -3.04 -21.30 -1.55
N LEU A 143 -4.35 -21.14 -1.41
CA LEU A 143 -4.96 -20.73 -0.15
C LEU A 143 -4.62 -21.67 1.05
N PRO A 144 -4.56 -23.01 0.90
CA PRO A 144 -4.10 -23.89 1.98
C PRO A 144 -2.67 -23.56 2.45
N GLU A 145 -1.75 -23.23 1.52
CA GLU A 145 -0.37 -22.85 1.85
C GLU A 145 -0.34 -21.53 2.63
N PHE A 146 -1.13 -20.54 2.21
CA PHE A 146 -1.21 -19.24 2.90
C PHE A 146 -1.80 -19.37 4.31
N ARG A 147 -2.72 -20.31 4.53
CA ARG A 147 -3.29 -20.58 5.85
C ARG A 147 -2.37 -21.40 6.77
N ALA A 148 -1.43 -22.13 6.22
CA ALA A 148 -0.49 -22.96 6.97
C ALA A 148 0.63 -22.15 7.64
N SER A 149 0.82 -20.88 7.27
CA SER A 149 1.86 -20.00 7.81
C SER A 149 1.36 -18.56 7.89
N THR A 150 1.85 -17.81 8.87
CA THR A 150 1.54 -16.38 8.98
C THR A 150 2.25 -15.55 7.92
N ARG A 151 3.37 -16.05 7.36
CA ARG A 151 4.21 -15.35 6.40
C ARG A 151 4.64 -16.27 5.25
N ARG A 152 4.97 -15.69 4.12
CA ARG A 152 5.58 -16.35 2.96
C ARG A 152 6.93 -15.72 2.64
N PRO A 153 7.94 -16.49 2.21
CA PRO A 153 9.22 -15.94 1.78
C PRO A 153 9.06 -15.09 0.51
N ILE A 154 9.91 -14.09 0.39
CA ILE A 154 10.13 -13.35 -0.84
C ILE A 154 11.63 -13.31 -1.13
N ASP A 155 11.95 -13.23 -2.39
CA ASP A 155 13.30 -13.06 -2.88
C ASP A 155 13.35 -12.07 -4.04
N TYR A 156 14.56 -11.80 -4.49
CA TYR A 156 14.81 -10.87 -5.58
C TYR A 156 14.08 -11.27 -6.87
N ALA A 157 14.08 -12.56 -7.22
CA ALA A 157 13.42 -13.06 -8.41
C ALA A 157 11.90 -12.90 -8.33
N PHE A 158 11.31 -13.17 -7.17
CA PHE A 158 9.89 -12.94 -6.92
C PHE A 158 9.53 -11.46 -7.11
N VAL A 159 10.32 -10.54 -6.53
CA VAL A 159 10.05 -9.09 -6.65
C VAL A 159 10.17 -8.64 -8.11
N GLN A 160 11.19 -9.10 -8.84
CA GLN A 160 11.31 -8.81 -10.27
C GLN A 160 10.11 -9.34 -11.08
N SER A 161 9.59 -10.51 -10.73
CA SER A 161 8.46 -11.12 -11.42
C SER A 161 7.16 -10.28 -11.34
N ILE A 162 7.03 -9.41 -10.36
CA ILE A 162 5.86 -8.50 -10.22
C ILE A 162 5.73 -7.61 -11.46
N PHE A 163 6.85 -7.18 -12.04
CA PHE A 163 6.85 -6.29 -13.20
C PHE A 163 6.75 -7.03 -14.54
N ASN A 164 7.27 -8.26 -14.63
CA ASN A 164 7.49 -8.94 -15.91
C ASN A 164 6.52 -10.09 -16.15
N ARG A 165 5.78 -10.54 -15.14
CA ARG A 165 4.95 -11.74 -15.18
C ARG A 165 3.87 -11.68 -16.26
N ASP A 166 3.15 -10.57 -16.32
CA ASP A 166 1.98 -10.42 -17.18
C ASP A 166 2.31 -9.61 -18.46
N HIS A 167 3.30 -8.75 -18.39
CA HIS A 167 3.74 -7.88 -19.49
C HIS A 167 5.27 -7.77 -19.49
N PRO A 168 5.98 -8.75 -20.10
CA PRO A 168 7.44 -8.69 -20.19
C PRO A 168 7.90 -7.47 -21.00
N ASP A 169 9.07 -6.95 -20.65
CA ASP A 169 9.74 -5.84 -21.34
C ASP A 169 9.02 -4.48 -21.31
N CYS A 170 7.99 -4.32 -20.47
CA CYS A 170 7.27 -3.04 -20.32
C CYS A 170 7.93 -2.05 -19.34
N VAL A 171 8.92 -2.49 -18.56
CA VAL A 171 9.58 -1.67 -17.53
C VAL A 171 11.08 -1.68 -17.74
N GLU A 172 11.73 -0.52 -17.55
CA GLU A 172 13.18 -0.45 -17.63
C GLU A 172 13.84 -1.36 -16.56
N PRO A 173 14.80 -2.23 -16.96
CA PRO A 173 15.46 -3.16 -16.05
C PRO A 173 16.08 -2.50 -14.82
N LYS A 174 16.64 -1.27 -14.95
CA LYS A 174 17.23 -0.55 -13.82
C LYS A 174 16.20 -0.15 -12.75
N VAL A 175 14.94 0.10 -13.15
CA VAL A 175 13.86 0.42 -12.20
C VAL A 175 13.47 -0.83 -11.43
N VAL A 176 13.31 -1.95 -12.15
CA VAL A 176 12.99 -3.25 -11.55
C VAL A 176 14.08 -3.69 -10.57
N ASP A 177 15.35 -3.53 -10.97
CA ASP A 177 16.52 -3.85 -10.15
C ASP A 177 16.57 -3.00 -8.87
N ALA A 178 16.43 -1.68 -9.00
CA ALA A 178 16.43 -0.76 -7.87
C ALA A 178 15.29 -1.07 -6.89
N PHE A 179 14.09 -1.37 -7.41
CA PHE A 179 12.94 -1.73 -6.59
C PHE A 179 13.17 -3.06 -5.86
N ALA A 180 13.62 -4.10 -6.56
CA ALA A 180 13.88 -5.41 -5.96
C ALA A 180 14.97 -5.33 -4.86
N LYS A 181 16.05 -4.58 -5.09
CA LYS A 181 17.08 -4.31 -4.08
C LYS A 181 16.51 -3.60 -2.86
N ALA A 182 15.68 -2.59 -3.06
CA ALA A 182 15.10 -1.81 -1.97
C ALA A 182 14.12 -2.63 -1.12
N ILE A 183 13.31 -3.50 -1.74
CA ILE A 183 12.40 -4.40 -1.02
C ILE A 183 13.21 -5.45 -0.24
N CYS A 184 14.13 -6.17 -0.88
CA CYS A 184 14.89 -7.24 -0.23
C CYS A 184 15.87 -6.74 0.84
N ALA A 185 16.21 -5.45 0.85
CA ALA A 185 16.95 -4.82 1.94
C ALA A 185 16.10 -4.63 3.21
N LEU A 186 14.79 -4.62 3.12
CA LEU A 186 13.85 -4.42 4.22
C LEU A 186 13.17 -5.72 4.67
N ASP A 187 12.88 -6.61 3.73
CA ASP A 187 12.03 -7.77 3.95
C ASP A 187 12.57 -9.01 3.24
N ASP A 188 12.53 -10.15 3.94
CA ASP A 188 12.80 -11.50 3.44
C ASP A 188 11.52 -12.34 3.34
N SER A 189 10.45 -11.83 3.91
CA SER A 189 9.14 -12.49 3.96
C SER A 189 8.02 -11.46 4.09
N MET A 190 6.80 -11.85 3.67
CA MET A 190 5.61 -11.00 3.70
C MET A 190 4.45 -11.71 4.41
N PRO A 191 3.58 -10.98 5.14
CA PRO A 191 2.38 -11.55 5.75
C PRO A 191 1.42 -12.16 4.72
N ASN A 192 0.69 -13.19 5.13
CA ASN A 192 -0.26 -13.90 4.28
C ASN A 192 -1.70 -13.38 4.37
N GLY A 193 -2.04 -12.58 5.38
CA GLY A 193 -3.43 -12.22 5.68
C GLY A 193 -4.17 -11.55 4.54
N THR A 194 -3.52 -10.62 3.84
CA THR A 194 -4.16 -9.95 2.68
C THR A 194 -4.46 -10.91 1.53
N TYR A 195 -3.62 -11.94 1.31
CA TYR A 195 -3.89 -12.97 0.30
C TYR A 195 -5.02 -13.89 0.75
N ILE A 196 -5.05 -14.28 2.03
CA ILE A 196 -6.15 -15.06 2.60
C ILE A 196 -7.47 -14.30 2.44
N ASP A 197 -7.50 -13.02 2.80
CA ASP A 197 -8.69 -12.19 2.70
C ASP A 197 -9.19 -12.05 1.26
N MET A 198 -8.32 -11.66 0.34
CA MET A 198 -8.69 -11.49 -1.07
C MET A 198 -9.13 -12.80 -1.75
N CYS A 199 -8.60 -13.95 -1.31
CA CYS A 199 -8.95 -15.24 -1.90
C CYS A 199 -10.16 -15.92 -1.25
N SER A 200 -10.65 -15.43 -0.08
CA SER A 200 -11.69 -16.18 0.66
C SER A 200 -12.75 -15.33 1.36
N LYS A 201 -12.62 -14.00 1.37
CA LYS A 201 -13.53 -13.15 2.16
C LYS A 201 -14.11 -11.95 1.40
N LEU A 202 -13.80 -11.77 0.11
CA LEU A 202 -14.37 -10.66 -0.66
C LEU A 202 -15.90 -10.78 -0.78
N PRO A 203 -16.63 -9.66 -0.77
CA PRO A 203 -16.17 -8.28 -0.60
C PRO A 203 -15.86 -7.93 0.86
N LEU A 204 -14.78 -7.13 1.08
CA LEU A 204 -14.35 -6.67 2.41
C LEU A 204 -14.77 -5.23 2.72
N VAL A 205 -15.29 -4.53 1.73
CA VAL A 205 -15.67 -3.13 1.79
C VAL A 205 -17.11 -2.98 1.35
N ASN A 206 -17.90 -2.23 2.09
CA ASN A 206 -19.25 -1.82 1.66
C ASN A 206 -19.19 -0.43 1.03
N PRO A 207 -19.33 -0.29 -0.33
CA PRO A 207 -19.23 1.00 -1.01
C PRO A 207 -20.29 2.00 -0.56
N GLU A 208 -21.44 1.56 -0.06
CA GLU A 208 -22.49 2.45 0.47
C GLU A 208 -22.07 3.23 1.71
N LYS A 209 -21.02 2.75 2.42
CA LYS A 209 -20.46 3.42 3.59
C LYS A 209 -19.33 4.39 3.24
N ILE A 210 -18.88 4.43 2.00
CA ILE A 210 -17.86 5.37 1.54
C ILE A 210 -18.53 6.68 1.15
N SER A 211 -18.54 7.64 2.07
CA SER A 211 -19.21 8.94 1.89
C SER A 211 -18.29 10.05 1.36
N VAL A 212 -17.00 9.76 1.17
CA VAL A 212 -16.02 10.73 0.69
C VAL A 212 -15.85 10.67 -0.84
N PRO A 213 -15.44 11.77 -1.50
CA PRO A 213 -15.11 11.74 -2.92
C PRO A 213 -14.06 10.68 -3.21
N THR A 214 -14.40 9.72 -4.08
CA THR A 214 -13.57 8.54 -4.37
C THR A 214 -13.36 8.38 -5.87
N ILE A 215 -12.13 8.03 -6.25
CA ILE A 215 -11.75 7.59 -7.59
C ILE A 215 -11.24 6.14 -7.52
N ILE A 216 -11.61 5.33 -8.53
CA ILE A 216 -11.20 3.93 -8.69
C ILE A 216 -10.54 3.76 -10.04
#